data_a43ee896f58c6e408bc2271a4500c263
#
_entry.id   a43ee896f58c6e408bc2271a4500c263
#
_cell.length_a   1.000
_cell.length_b   1.000
_cell.length_c   1.000
_cell.angle_alpha   90.00
_cell.angle_beta   90.00
_cell.angle_gamma   90.00
#
_symmetry.space_group_name_H-M   'P 1'
#
loop_
_entity.id
_entity.type
_entity.pdbx_description
1 polymer ?
#
loop_
_entity_poly.entity_id
_entity_poly.type
_entity_poly.pdbx_seq_one_letter_code
_entity_poly.pdbx_strand_id
1 'polypeptide(L)'
;MSDDENKILFEKIETLGKIIHDDGIFREIKSILSKFPTTEQRRGLLAPWLLQDVITYENVKDTLWSRKEEKEANRFPFLQGDIVSTKSVLVPGQAHSGGSQSLWIVKSADCDIARVEPFVEVSPLFPVKFDKTKNSPELMTKWAAAWKLGSDRSFPVPPLQCDCDQTDLVGYIADLTSPGFIRREDFPLVSPINSQAPVGWILFKNLLHRRYTRAVRTTEAYGLRGLTI
;
A
#
# COMPACT_ATOMS: atom_id res chain seq x y z
N MET A 1 12.43 24.31 -9.77
CA MET A 1 10.99 24.53 -9.91
C MET A 1 10.61 25.66 -8.97
N SER A 2 9.79 26.59 -9.42
CA SER A 2 9.27 27.67 -8.58
C SER A 2 8.23 27.13 -7.59
N ASP A 3 7.98 27.89 -6.50
CA ASP A 3 6.93 27.53 -5.53
C ASP A 3 5.54 27.45 -6.18
N ASP A 4 5.30 28.29 -7.20
CA ASP A 4 4.05 28.27 -7.98
C ASP A 4 3.88 26.97 -8.79
N GLU A 5 4.95 26.44 -9.39
CA GLU A 5 4.88 25.15 -10.11
C GLU A 5 4.60 23.98 -9.16
N ASN A 6 5.18 24.01 -7.97
CA ASN A 6 4.89 23.01 -6.94
C ASN A 6 3.42 23.06 -6.53
N LYS A 7 2.87 24.26 -6.29
CA LYS A 7 1.47 24.47 -5.92
C LYS A 7 0.50 23.92 -6.98
N ILE A 8 0.75 24.23 -8.25
CA ILE A 8 -0.06 23.71 -9.37
C ILE A 8 -0.05 22.17 -9.40
N LEU A 9 1.11 21.55 -9.14
CA LEU A 9 1.23 20.09 -9.09
C LEU A 9 0.49 19.47 -7.89
N PHE A 10 0.50 20.14 -6.73
CA PHE A 10 -0.27 19.73 -5.55
C PHE A 10 -1.78 19.77 -5.84
N GLU A 11 -2.28 20.88 -6.36
CA GLU A 11 -3.69 21.04 -6.73
C GLU A 11 -4.14 19.97 -7.77
N LYS A 12 -3.25 19.63 -8.70
CA LYS A 12 -3.50 18.58 -9.68
C LYS A 12 -3.59 17.19 -9.05
N ILE A 13 -2.69 16.84 -8.13
CA ILE A 13 -2.75 15.56 -7.41
C ILE A 13 -4.02 15.48 -6.57
N GLU A 14 -4.38 16.54 -5.88
CA GLU A 14 -5.63 16.62 -5.11
C GLU A 14 -6.86 16.40 -5.99
N THR A 15 -6.89 17.02 -7.16
CA THR A 15 -7.99 16.87 -8.13
C THR A 15 -8.09 15.43 -8.63
N LEU A 16 -6.94 14.82 -8.97
CA LEU A 16 -6.88 13.42 -9.40
C LEU A 16 -7.36 12.46 -8.32
N GLY A 17 -7.05 12.74 -7.05
CA GLY A 17 -7.50 11.93 -5.91
C GLY A 17 -9.03 11.91 -5.72
N LYS A 18 -9.74 12.87 -6.27
CA LYS A 18 -11.22 12.95 -6.25
C LYS A 18 -11.88 12.13 -7.35
N ILE A 19 -11.13 11.70 -8.37
CA ILE A 19 -11.61 10.91 -9.51
C ILE A 19 -11.35 9.44 -9.21
N ILE A 20 -12.32 8.74 -8.66
CA ILE A 20 -12.23 7.31 -8.35
C ILE A 20 -12.35 6.50 -9.65
N HIS A 21 -11.43 5.56 -9.90
CA HIS A 21 -11.44 4.53 -10.97
C HIS A 21 -10.79 4.85 -12.32
N ASP A 22 -9.89 5.82 -12.44
CA ASP A 22 -9.18 6.05 -13.70
C ASP A 22 -7.74 5.48 -13.65
N ASP A 23 -7.44 4.48 -14.49
CA ASP A 23 -6.07 3.96 -14.71
C ASP A 23 -5.11 5.03 -15.26
N GLY A 24 -5.64 6.11 -15.82
CA GLY A 24 -4.90 7.29 -16.26
C GLY A 24 -4.19 8.00 -15.11
N ILE A 25 -4.82 8.05 -13.93
CA ILE A 25 -4.30 8.75 -12.74
C ILE A 25 -2.91 8.24 -12.36
N PHE A 26 -2.72 6.92 -12.33
CA PHE A 26 -1.42 6.33 -12.00
C PHE A 26 -0.31 6.80 -12.98
N ARG A 27 -0.62 6.83 -14.29
CA ARG A 27 0.35 7.27 -15.31
C ARG A 27 0.65 8.74 -15.18
N GLU A 28 -0.35 9.54 -14.87
CA GLU A 28 -0.19 10.99 -14.72
C GLU A 28 0.62 11.34 -13.48
N ILE A 29 0.34 10.75 -12.32
CA ILE A 29 1.13 10.93 -11.11
C ILE A 29 2.58 10.47 -11.36
N LYS A 30 2.79 9.33 -12.01
CA LYS A 30 4.13 8.87 -12.37
C LYS A 30 4.86 9.84 -13.30
N SER A 31 4.16 10.44 -14.26
CA SER A 31 4.70 11.47 -15.15
C SER A 31 5.11 12.71 -14.36
N ILE A 32 4.29 13.16 -13.42
CA ILE A 32 4.62 14.27 -12.52
C ILE A 32 5.88 13.94 -11.73
N LEU A 33 5.94 12.79 -11.06
CA LEU A 33 7.08 12.38 -10.25
C LEU A 33 8.38 12.25 -11.05
N SER A 34 8.29 11.94 -12.35
CA SER A 34 9.47 11.84 -13.21
C SER A 34 10.22 13.16 -13.40
N LYS A 35 9.54 14.30 -13.20
CA LYS A 35 10.12 15.65 -13.27
C LYS A 35 11.01 15.99 -12.07
N PHE A 36 10.91 15.21 -10.99
CA PHE A 36 11.68 15.44 -9.77
C PHE A 36 12.87 14.48 -9.71
N PRO A 37 14.11 14.98 -9.74
CA PRO A 37 15.30 14.13 -9.85
C PRO A 37 15.61 13.35 -8.58
N THR A 38 15.31 13.87 -7.39
CA THR A 38 15.67 13.23 -6.12
C THR A 38 14.52 12.49 -5.45
N THR A 39 14.85 11.52 -4.61
CA THR A 39 13.86 10.77 -3.81
C THR A 39 13.18 11.66 -2.79
N GLU A 40 13.92 12.57 -2.17
CA GLU A 40 13.44 13.54 -1.18
C GLU A 40 12.38 14.47 -1.77
N GLN A 41 12.61 14.97 -3.00
CA GLN A 41 11.63 15.81 -3.70
C GLN A 41 10.35 15.05 -4.01
N ARG A 42 10.45 13.81 -4.53
CA ARG A 42 9.28 12.97 -4.81
C ARG A 42 8.51 12.64 -3.54
N ARG A 43 9.22 12.33 -2.46
CA ARG A 43 8.62 12.11 -1.15
C ARG A 43 7.90 13.36 -0.65
N GLY A 44 8.54 14.52 -0.67
CA GLY A 44 7.93 15.80 -0.25
C GLY A 44 6.65 16.10 -1.00
N LEU A 45 6.59 15.78 -2.31
CA LEU A 45 5.39 15.97 -3.12
C LEU A 45 4.29 14.95 -2.82
N LEU A 46 4.63 13.68 -2.68
CA LEU A 46 3.63 12.59 -2.69
C LEU A 46 3.20 12.15 -1.28
N ALA A 47 4.08 12.22 -0.28
CA ALA A 47 3.82 11.70 1.06
C ALA A 47 2.53 12.27 1.71
N PRO A 48 2.21 13.57 1.59
CA PRO A 48 0.99 14.13 2.18
C PRO A 48 -0.31 13.52 1.63
N TRP A 49 -0.25 12.85 0.48
CA TRP A 49 -1.40 12.29 -0.23
C TRP A 49 -1.53 10.77 -0.11
N LEU A 50 -0.59 10.12 0.59
CA LEU A 50 -0.60 8.65 0.69
C LEU A 50 -1.42 8.13 1.85
N LEU A 51 -1.34 8.76 3.01
CA LEU A 51 -1.99 8.27 4.23
C LEU A 51 -2.95 9.31 4.82
N GLN A 52 -3.92 8.80 5.56
CA GLN A 52 -4.85 9.56 6.38
C GLN A 52 -5.12 8.81 7.68
N ASP A 53 -5.92 9.41 8.54
CA ASP A 53 -6.42 8.77 9.76
C ASP A 53 -7.17 7.48 9.43
N VAL A 54 -7.23 6.59 10.40
CA VAL A 54 -7.94 5.32 10.23
C VAL A 54 -9.39 5.57 9.81
N ILE A 55 -9.75 5.00 8.67
CA ILE A 55 -11.14 4.97 8.21
C ILE A 55 -11.80 3.77 8.89
N THR A 56 -12.75 4.03 9.76
CA THR A 56 -13.56 2.97 10.34
C THR A 56 -14.65 2.54 9.37
N TYR A 57 -15.10 1.31 9.47
CA TYR A 57 -16.25 0.82 8.70
C TYR A 57 -17.47 1.74 8.81
N GLU A 58 -17.72 2.29 10.01
CA GLU A 58 -18.82 3.25 10.25
C GLU A 58 -18.76 4.48 9.33
N ASN A 59 -17.55 4.91 8.96
CA ASN A 59 -17.35 6.08 8.10
C ASN A 59 -17.60 5.79 6.62
N VAL A 60 -17.60 4.52 6.20
CA VAL A 60 -17.69 4.14 4.76
C VAL A 60 -18.90 3.29 4.42
N LYS A 61 -19.63 2.78 5.42
CA LYS A 61 -20.78 1.89 5.20
C LYS A 61 -21.84 2.43 4.26
N ASP A 62 -22.07 3.73 4.30
CA ASP A 62 -23.10 4.39 3.51
C ASP A 62 -22.65 4.70 2.06
N THR A 63 -21.35 4.71 1.82
CA THR A 63 -20.75 5.05 0.52
C THR A 63 -20.32 3.83 -0.29
N LEU A 64 -19.90 2.75 0.36
CA LEU A 64 -19.33 1.58 -0.31
C LEU A 64 -20.32 0.42 -0.45
N TRP A 65 -21.38 0.36 0.37
CA TRP A 65 -22.15 -0.86 0.50
C TRP A 65 -23.67 -0.60 0.53
N SER A 66 -24.37 -1.06 -0.49
CA SER A 66 -25.82 -0.94 -0.62
C SER A 66 -26.60 -2.21 -0.27
N ARG A 67 -25.95 -3.31 0.14
CA ARG A 67 -26.60 -4.62 0.30
C ARG A 67 -26.85 -5.02 1.76
N LYS A 68 -27.99 -5.67 1.98
CA LYS A 68 -28.50 -6.07 3.30
C LYS A 68 -27.61 -7.11 4.03
N GLU A 69 -26.84 -7.90 3.26
CA GLU A 69 -25.91 -8.94 3.72
C GLU A 69 -24.66 -8.35 4.40
N GLU A 70 -24.42 -7.08 4.21
CA GLU A 70 -23.25 -6.35 4.71
C GLU A 70 -23.47 -5.78 6.11
N LYS A 71 -24.69 -5.81 6.65
CA LYS A 71 -24.96 -5.46 8.06
C LYS A 71 -24.29 -6.43 9.04
N GLU A 72 -23.93 -7.64 8.59
CA GLU A 72 -23.09 -8.57 9.35
C GLU A 72 -21.59 -8.29 9.20
N ALA A 73 -21.21 -7.46 8.24
CA ALA A 73 -19.84 -7.01 7.99
C ALA A 73 -19.29 -6.02 9.05
N ASN A 74 -20.02 -5.73 10.12
CA ASN A 74 -19.53 -5.03 11.32
C ASN A 74 -18.30 -5.68 12.00
N ARG A 75 -17.61 -6.58 11.25
CA ARG A 75 -16.47 -7.36 11.72
C ARG A 75 -15.16 -7.04 11.01
N PHE A 76 -15.14 -6.02 10.13
CA PHE A 76 -13.89 -5.67 9.43
C PHE A 76 -13.19 -4.52 10.15
N PRO A 77 -12.10 -4.82 10.86
CA PRO A 77 -11.35 -3.78 11.54
C PRO A 77 -10.44 -2.98 10.58
N PHE A 78 -10.37 -3.35 9.30
CA PHE A 78 -9.45 -2.74 8.33
C PHE A 78 -9.90 -2.98 6.88
N LEU A 79 -9.37 -2.17 5.95
CA LEU A 79 -9.63 -2.15 4.51
C LEU A 79 -8.34 -2.44 3.71
N GLN A 80 -8.48 -2.68 2.40
CA GLN A 80 -7.32 -2.79 1.51
C GLN A 80 -6.46 -1.52 1.55
N GLY A 81 -5.16 -1.71 1.75
CA GLY A 81 -4.20 -0.61 1.84
C GLY A 81 -4.01 -0.08 3.26
N ASP A 82 -4.84 -0.46 4.22
CA ASP A 82 -4.65 -0.07 5.61
C ASP A 82 -3.32 -0.59 6.16
N ILE A 83 -2.70 0.25 6.98
CA ILE A 83 -1.54 -0.13 7.78
C ILE A 83 -2.05 -0.66 9.12
N VAL A 84 -1.63 -1.87 9.45
CA VAL A 84 -2.05 -2.56 10.65
C VAL A 84 -0.87 -3.02 11.48
N SER A 85 -1.06 -3.08 12.81
CA SER A 85 -0.11 -3.67 13.75
C SER A 85 -0.67 -4.98 14.26
N THR A 86 0.10 -6.06 14.12
CA THR A 86 -0.19 -7.37 14.70
C THR A 86 1.04 -8.27 14.65
N LYS A 87 1.11 -9.22 15.59
CA LYS A 87 2.09 -10.30 15.59
C LYS A 87 1.52 -11.63 15.09
N SER A 88 0.20 -11.68 14.88
CA SER A 88 -0.52 -12.88 14.44
C SER A 88 -0.54 -13.00 12.91
N VAL A 89 0.65 -13.09 12.30
CA VAL A 89 0.80 -13.25 10.84
C VAL A 89 1.51 -14.55 10.53
N LEU A 90 0.91 -15.37 9.69
CA LEU A 90 1.53 -16.55 9.12
C LEU A 90 2.41 -16.13 7.94
N VAL A 91 3.71 -16.38 8.03
CA VAL A 91 4.66 -16.12 6.95
C VAL A 91 5.07 -17.44 6.31
N PRO A 92 4.88 -17.65 5.00
CA PRO A 92 5.27 -18.88 4.33
C PRO A 92 6.75 -19.21 4.56
N GLY A 93 7.03 -20.47 4.94
CA GLY A 93 8.40 -20.94 5.21
C GLY A 93 8.95 -20.60 6.59
N GLN A 94 8.21 -19.92 7.45
CA GLN A 94 8.58 -19.67 8.85
C GLN A 94 7.78 -20.57 9.80
N ALA A 95 8.47 -21.17 10.77
CA ALA A 95 7.84 -22.08 11.74
C ALA A 95 6.93 -21.37 12.76
N HIS A 96 7.09 -20.04 12.91
CA HIS A 96 6.36 -19.22 13.87
C HIS A 96 5.84 -17.93 13.24
N SER A 97 4.75 -17.40 13.79
CA SER A 97 4.12 -16.15 13.38
C SER A 97 5.10 -14.97 13.42
N GLY A 98 5.21 -14.27 12.30
CA GLY A 98 5.70 -12.90 12.12
C GLY A 98 7.05 -12.46 12.68
N GLY A 99 7.72 -13.21 13.52
CA GLY A 99 9.00 -12.81 14.12
C GLY A 99 8.91 -11.47 14.90
N SER A 100 9.85 -10.56 14.68
CA SER A 100 9.84 -9.20 15.23
C SER A 100 9.00 -8.20 14.43
N GLN A 101 8.54 -8.59 13.24
CA GLN A 101 7.74 -7.73 12.36
C GLN A 101 6.34 -7.55 12.95
N SER A 102 5.94 -6.30 13.15
CA SER A 102 4.64 -5.95 13.73
C SER A 102 3.78 -5.07 12.84
N LEU A 103 4.36 -4.43 11.82
CA LEU A 103 3.65 -3.51 10.91
C LEU A 103 3.47 -4.15 9.53
N TRP A 104 2.26 -4.07 9.03
CA TRP A 104 1.84 -4.71 7.78
C TRP A 104 0.92 -3.79 6.99
N ILE A 105 0.91 -3.92 5.66
CA ILE A 105 -0.08 -3.30 4.78
C ILE A 105 -1.02 -4.39 4.23
N VAL A 106 -2.31 -4.14 4.29
CA VAL A 106 -3.36 -5.06 3.84
C VAL A 106 -3.40 -5.09 2.31
N LYS A 107 -3.27 -6.29 1.72
CA LYS A 107 -3.29 -6.49 0.26
C LYS A 107 -4.61 -7.01 -0.26
N SER A 108 -5.31 -7.85 0.50
CA SER A 108 -6.62 -8.40 0.09
C SER A 108 -7.59 -7.28 -0.25
N ALA A 109 -8.35 -7.47 -1.33
CA ALA A 109 -9.40 -6.53 -1.69
C ALA A 109 -10.52 -6.52 -0.62
N ASP A 110 -11.19 -5.38 -0.48
CA ASP A 110 -12.24 -5.20 0.53
C ASP A 110 -13.37 -6.24 0.39
N CYS A 111 -13.71 -6.60 -0.86
CA CYS A 111 -14.68 -7.66 -1.13
C CYS A 111 -14.22 -9.04 -0.65
N ASP A 112 -12.92 -9.33 -0.64
CA ASP A 112 -12.36 -10.61 -0.17
C ASP A 112 -12.26 -10.62 1.35
N ILE A 113 -11.92 -9.45 1.95
CA ILE A 113 -11.99 -9.26 3.40
C ILE A 113 -13.44 -9.43 3.88
N ALA A 114 -14.42 -8.93 3.11
CA ALA A 114 -15.85 -9.02 3.40
C ALA A 114 -16.40 -10.45 3.23
N ARG A 115 -15.87 -11.23 2.31
CA ARG A 115 -16.25 -12.63 2.14
C ARG A 115 -15.73 -13.47 3.30
N VAL A 116 -16.29 -14.68 3.46
CA VAL A 116 -15.87 -15.62 4.51
C VAL A 116 -14.54 -16.31 4.13
N GLU A 117 -13.62 -15.55 3.55
CA GLU A 117 -12.27 -16.07 3.29
C GLU A 117 -11.53 -16.28 4.62
N PRO A 118 -10.85 -17.43 4.80
CA PRO A 118 -10.17 -17.75 6.06
C PRO A 118 -8.96 -16.87 6.36
N PHE A 119 -8.40 -16.23 5.33
CA PHE A 119 -7.17 -15.46 5.42
C PHE A 119 -7.27 -14.12 4.72
N VAL A 120 -6.59 -13.13 5.28
CA VAL A 120 -6.31 -11.83 4.65
C VAL A 120 -4.83 -11.74 4.34
N GLU A 121 -4.50 -11.45 3.08
CA GLU A 121 -3.10 -11.28 2.65
C GLU A 121 -2.59 -9.89 3.06
N VAL A 122 -1.38 -9.88 3.61
CA VAL A 122 -0.67 -8.66 4.02
C VAL A 122 0.77 -8.69 3.52
N SER A 123 1.43 -7.53 3.53
CA SER A 123 2.87 -7.41 3.26
C SER A 123 3.58 -6.66 4.38
N PRO A 124 4.82 -7.04 4.73
CA PRO A 124 5.59 -6.41 5.79
C PRO A 124 6.02 -4.99 5.42
N LEU A 125 6.10 -4.12 6.44
CA LEU A 125 6.65 -2.78 6.35
C LEU A 125 8.06 -2.75 6.95
N PHE A 126 9.04 -2.33 6.19
CA PHE A 126 10.42 -2.16 6.62
C PHE A 126 10.74 -0.69 6.87
N PRO A 127 11.20 -0.31 8.09
CA PRO A 127 11.52 1.08 8.41
C PRO A 127 12.75 1.54 7.64
N VAL A 128 12.71 2.79 7.16
CA VAL A 128 13.82 3.48 6.50
C VAL A 128 14.29 4.62 7.39
N LYS A 129 15.57 4.59 7.78
CA LYS A 129 16.18 5.56 8.68
C LYS A 129 16.76 6.75 7.92
N PHE A 130 16.78 7.92 8.56
CA PHE A 130 17.39 9.12 8.02
C PHE A 130 18.91 8.91 7.80
N ASP A 131 19.56 8.33 8.77
CA ASP A 131 20.96 7.92 8.63
C ASP A 131 21.07 6.74 7.65
N LYS A 132 21.55 7.04 6.46
CA LYS A 132 21.67 6.05 5.37
C LYS A 132 22.57 4.88 5.71
N THR A 133 23.53 5.06 6.63
CA THR A 133 24.44 3.99 7.06
C THR A 133 23.73 2.91 7.87
N LYS A 134 22.58 3.23 8.47
CA LYS A 134 21.72 2.30 9.20
C LYS A 134 20.78 1.49 8.31
N ASN A 135 20.77 1.77 7.00
CA ASN A 135 19.96 1.07 6.02
C ASN A 135 20.82 0.18 5.14
N SER A 136 20.31 -1.00 4.76
CA SER A 136 21.01 -1.82 3.77
C SER A 136 20.99 -1.15 2.38
N PRO A 137 22.00 -1.36 1.52
CA PRO A 137 21.99 -0.85 0.15
C PRO A 137 20.76 -1.32 -0.65
N GLU A 138 20.31 -2.54 -0.42
CA GLU A 138 19.11 -3.10 -1.05
C GLU A 138 17.86 -2.34 -0.62
N LEU A 139 17.71 -2.04 0.67
CA LEU A 139 16.59 -1.25 1.19
C LEU A 139 16.56 0.14 0.57
N MET A 140 17.71 0.80 0.44
CA MET A 140 17.81 2.12 -0.19
C MET A 140 17.47 2.11 -1.68
N THR A 141 17.84 1.04 -2.39
CA THR A 141 17.45 0.85 -3.79
C THR A 141 15.93 0.67 -3.92
N LYS A 142 15.32 -0.17 -3.07
CA LYS A 142 13.87 -0.35 -3.01
C LYS A 142 13.16 0.96 -2.66
N TRP A 143 13.70 1.74 -1.71
CA TRP A 143 13.18 3.04 -1.32
C TRP A 143 13.12 4.04 -2.49
N ALA A 144 14.25 4.20 -3.19
CA ALA A 144 14.31 5.09 -4.34
C ALA A 144 13.37 4.65 -5.48
N ALA A 145 13.25 3.35 -5.73
CA ALA A 145 12.36 2.79 -6.75
C ALA A 145 10.88 2.96 -6.37
N ALA A 146 10.52 2.81 -5.10
CA ALA A 146 9.17 2.96 -4.60
C ALA A 146 8.64 4.39 -4.83
N TRP A 147 9.41 5.43 -4.48
CA TRP A 147 9.03 6.83 -4.67
C TRP A 147 9.01 7.28 -6.15
N LYS A 148 9.53 6.47 -7.06
CA LYS A 148 9.38 6.65 -8.52
C LYS A 148 8.14 5.96 -9.07
N LEU A 149 7.43 5.17 -8.27
CA LEU A 149 6.41 4.24 -8.74
C LEU A 149 6.92 3.36 -9.91
N GLY A 150 8.21 3.06 -9.87
CA GLY A 150 8.93 2.35 -10.93
C GLY A 150 8.86 0.84 -10.79
N SER A 151 8.50 0.34 -9.62
CA SER A 151 8.45 -1.09 -9.29
C SER A 151 7.06 -1.46 -8.77
N ASP A 152 6.58 -2.62 -9.16
CA ASP A 152 5.39 -3.27 -8.61
C ASP A 152 5.70 -4.19 -7.40
N ARG A 153 6.97 -4.16 -6.95
CA ARG A 153 7.45 -5.00 -5.84
C ARG A 153 7.43 -4.28 -4.50
N SER A 154 7.33 -2.96 -4.51
CA SER A 154 7.39 -2.16 -3.28
C SER A 154 6.48 -0.94 -3.37
N PHE A 155 5.90 -0.56 -2.24
CA PHE A 155 5.09 0.65 -2.09
C PHE A 155 5.69 1.54 -0.99
N PRO A 156 5.84 2.86 -1.23
CA PRO A 156 6.37 3.78 -0.23
C PRO A 156 5.27 4.14 0.77
N VAL A 157 5.63 4.14 2.03
CA VAL A 157 4.75 4.54 3.13
C VAL A 157 5.44 5.66 3.92
N PRO A 158 4.81 6.83 4.10
CA PRO A 158 5.32 7.89 4.95
C PRO A 158 5.44 7.45 6.41
N PRO A 159 6.07 8.25 7.31
CA PRO A 159 5.99 8.01 8.74
C PRO A 159 4.53 7.92 9.20
N LEU A 160 4.25 7.01 10.13
CA LEU A 160 2.91 6.77 10.66
C LEU A 160 2.61 7.73 11.81
N GLN A 161 1.35 7.88 12.17
CA GLN A 161 0.97 8.71 13.32
C GLN A 161 1.62 8.26 14.63
N CYS A 162 1.83 6.96 14.81
CA CYS A 162 2.49 6.41 16.00
C CYS A 162 4.01 6.67 16.04
N ASP A 163 4.61 7.25 15.00
CA ASP A 163 6.05 7.48 14.89
C ASP A 163 6.49 8.88 15.33
N CYS A 164 5.61 9.68 15.94
CA CYS A 164 5.87 11.08 16.30
C CYS A 164 7.15 11.28 17.11
N ASP A 165 7.57 10.30 17.90
CA ASP A 165 8.78 10.33 18.73
C ASP A 165 10.03 9.77 18.00
N GLN A 166 9.90 9.23 16.80
CA GLN A 166 10.98 8.60 16.04
C GLN A 166 11.64 9.60 15.07
N THR A 167 12.47 10.51 15.58
CA THR A 167 13.11 11.57 14.78
C THR A 167 14.05 11.06 13.70
N ASP A 168 14.52 9.81 13.79
CA ASP A 168 15.42 9.18 12.81
C ASP A 168 14.69 8.39 11.70
N LEU A 169 13.37 8.28 11.75
CA LEU A 169 12.56 7.56 10.79
C LEU A 169 12.10 8.48 9.65
N VAL A 170 12.32 8.06 8.40
CA VAL A 170 11.85 8.80 7.22
C VAL A 170 10.63 8.17 6.55
N GLY A 171 10.22 6.98 6.99
CA GLY A 171 9.07 6.23 6.52
C GLY A 171 9.36 4.74 6.40
N TYR A 172 8.53 4.05 5.63
CA TYR A 172 8.61 2.60 5.46
C TYR A 172 8.55 2.21 3.97
N ILE A 173 9.01 1.00 3.69
CA ILE A 173 8.76 0.31 2.42
C ILE A 173 7.88 -0.90 2.71
N ALA A 174 6.74 -0.99 2.04
CA ALA A 174 5.98 -2.22 1.96
C ALA A 174 6.63 -3.13 0.92
N ASP A 175 7.05 -4.33 1.31
CA ASP A 175 7.54 -5.34 0.37
C ASP A 175 6.39 -6.19 -0.13
N LEU A 176 5.85 -5.83 -1.29
CA LEU A 176 4.71 -6.52 -1.91
C LEU A 176 5.07 -7.93 -2.41
N THR A 177 6.36 -8.31 -2.38
CA THR A 177 6.80 -9.65 -2.79
C THR A 177 6.76 -10.67 -1.66
N SER A 178 6.72 -10.21 -0.42
CA SER A 178 6.75 -11.04 0.78
C SER A 178 5.32 -11.15 1.35
N PRO A 179 4.58 -12.23 1.05
CA PRO A 179 3.23 -12.40 1.57
C PRO A 179 3.26 -12.82 3.03
N GLY A 180 2.34 -12.26 3.80
CA GLY A 180 1.89 -12.75 5.10
C GLY A 180 0.39 -12.98 5.06
N PHE A 181 -0.14 -13.74 6.01
CA PHE A 181 -1.56 -14.07 6.07
C PHE A 181 -2.05 -13.93 7.50
N ILE A 182 -3.09 -13.12 7.71
CA ILE A 182 -3.80 -13.00 8.98
C ILE A 182 -5.02 -13.90 8.90
N ARG A 183 -5.16 -14.80 9.88
CA ARG A 183 -6.37 -15.64 9.98
C ARG A 183 -7.52 -14.78 10.46
N ARG A 184 -8.71 -15.08 9.99
CA ARG A 184 -9.92 -14.36 10.41
C ARG A 184 -10.15 -14.41 11.93
N GLU A 185 -9.83 -15.52 12.55
CA GLU A 185 -9.93 -15.69 14.01
C GLU A 185 -8.98 -14.75 14.80
N ASP A 186 -7.89 -14.29 14.15
CA ASP A 186 -6.91 -13.37 14.73
C ASP A 186 -7.26 -11.88 14.52
N PHE A 187 -8.33 -11.54 13.81
CA PHE A 187 -8.74 -10.15 13.56
C PHE A 187 -8.89 -9.31 14.83
N PRO A 188 -9.40 -9.84 15.96
CA PRO A 188 -9.43 -9.08 17.23
C PRO A 188 -8.04 -8.69 17.75
N LEU A 189 -6.96 -9.29 17.26
CA LEU A 189 -5.57 -9.00 17.64
C LEU A 189 -4.89 -8.03 16.66
N VAL A 190 -5.63 -7.50 15.69
CA VAL A 190 -5.13 -6.57 14.68
C VAL A 190 -5.57 -5.16 15.04
N SER A 191 -4.60 -4.25 15.12
CA SER A 191 -4.86 -2.83 15.39
C SER A 191 -4.59 -2.02 14.12
N PRO A 192 -5.59 -1.34 13.53
CA PRO A 192 -5.37 -0.40 12.44
C PRO A 192 -4.58 0.81 12.97
N ILE A 193 -3.64 1.29 12.16
CA ILE A 193 -2.75 2.42 12.50
C ILE A 193 -3.03 3.62 11.60
N ASN A 194 -3.10 3.41 10.28
CA ASN A 194 -3.43 4.43 9.29
C ASN A 194 -4.19 3.78 8.13
N SER A 195 -5.01 4.56 7.46
CA SER A 195 -5.65 4.20 6.19
C SER A 195 -4.95 4.90 5.01
N GLN A 196 -5.08 4.34 3.81
CA GLN A 196 -4.67 5.03 2.61
C GLN A 196 -5.60 6.21 2.33
N ALA A 197 -5.02 7.38 2.03
CA ALA A 197 -5.77 8.48 1.42
C ALA A 197 -6.17 8.12 -0.02
N PRO A 198 -7.14 8.79 -0.65
CA PRO A 198 -7.64 8.42 -1.99
C PRO A 198 -6.54 8.24 -3.02
N VAL A 199 -5.56 9.13 -3.07
CA VAL A 199 -4.39 9.03 -3.98
C VAL A 199 -3.55 7.80 -3.64
N GLY A 200 -3.25 7.59 -2.36
CA GLY A 200 -2.47 6.45 -1.88
C GLY A 200 -3.14 5.13 -2.26
N TRP A 201 -4.45 5.02 -2.05
CA TRP A 201 -5.23 3.82 -2.39
C TRP A 201 -5.22 3.53 -3.91
N ILE A 202 -5.42 4.56 -4.74
CA ILE A 202 -5.36 4.41 -6.21
C ILE A 202 -3.98 3.90 -6.65
N LEU A 203 -2.90 4.48 -6.11
CA LEU A 203 -1.53 4.08 -6.43
C LEU A 203 -1.24 2.64 -5.97
N PHE A 204 -1.62 2.32 -4.74
CA PHE A 204 -1.44 0.99 -4.16
C PHE A 204 -2.17 -0.09 -4.95
N LYS A 205 -3.47 0.12 -5.21
CA LYS A 205 -4.31 -0.78 -6.01
C LYS A 205 -3.73 -1.01 -7.42
N ASN A 206 -3.28 0.06 -8.09
CA ASN A 206 -2.66 -0.05 -9.41
C ASN A 206 -1.36 -0.86 -9.38
N LEU A 207 -0.52 -0.70 -8.34
CA LEU A 207 0.70 -1.49 -8.20
C LEU A 207 0.39 -2.97 -7.96
N LEU A 208 -0.60 -3.29 -7.10
CA LEU A 208 -1.06 -4.66 -6.90
C LEU A 208 -1.61 -5.27 -8.19
N HIS A 209 -2.48 -4.56 -8.90
CA HIS A 209 -3.03 -5.02 -10.18
C HIS A 209 -1.90 -5.33 -11.18
N ARG A 210 -0.93 -4.45 -11.34
CA ARG A 210 0.22 -4.67 -12.23
C ARG A 210 1.05 -5.88 -11.81
N ARG A 211 1.22 -6.10 -10.51
CA ARG A 211 1.92 -7.25 -9.99
C ARG A 211 1.23 -8.55 -10.33
N TYR A 212 -0.07 -8.65 -10.07
CA TYR A 212 -0.85 -9.87 -10.32
C TYR A 212 -1.08 -10.13 -11.82
N THR A 213 -1.21 -9.09 -12.64
CA THR A 213 -1.45 -9.24 -14.08
C THR A 213 -0.18 -9.49 -14.91
N ARG A 214 1.02 -9.13 -14.41
CA ARG A 214 2.29 -9.42 -15.10
C ARG A 214 2.53 -10.91 -15.30
N ALA A 215 2.10 -11.75 -14.40
CA ALA A 215 2.22 -13.21 -14.54
C ALA A 215 1.41 -13.79 -15.72
N VAL A 216 0.46 -13.02 -16.26
CA VAL A 216 -0.45 -13.47 -17.33
C VAL A 216 -0.04 -12.93 -18.71
N ARG A 217 0.83 -11.93 -18.79
CA ARG A 217 1.12 -11.18 -20.03
C ARG A 217 2.33 -11.65 -20.84
N THR A 218 3.03 -12.68 -20.44
CA THR A 218 4.08 -13.21 -21.31
C THR A 218 3.46 -14.22 -22.27
N THR A 219 3.47 -13.88 -23.55
CA THR A 219 3.17 -14.79 -24.69
C THR A 219 3.88 -16.14 -24.53
N GLU A 220 5.04 -16.16 -23.88
CA GLU A 220 5.77 -17.35 -23.47
C GLU A 220 5.01 -18.22 -22.47
N ALA A 221 4.26 -17.63 -21.51
CA ALA A 221 3.48 -18.40 -20.55
C ALA A 221 2.28 -19.11 -21.21
N TYR A 222 1.75 -18.53 -22.28
CA TYR A 222 0.71 -19.19 -23.08
C TYR A 222 1.28 -20.29 -23.95
N GLY A 223 2.46 -20.08 -24.57
CA GLY A 223 3.17 -21.08 -25.34
C GLY A 223 3.56 -22.32 -24.51
N LEU A 224 4.05 -22.11 -23.29
CA LEU A 224 4.39 -23.19 -22.36
C LEU A 224 3.18 -24.03 -21.90
N ARG A 225 1.96 -23.47 -21.98
CA ARG A 225 0.72 -24.16 -21.63
C ARG A 225 -0.01 -24.76 -22.85
N GLY A 226 0.60 -24.70 -24.04
CA GLY A 226 -0.01 -25.23 -25.26
C GLY A 226 -1.28 -24.50 -25.71
N LEU A 227 -1.48 -23.26 -25.22
CA LEU A 227 -2.62 -22.42 -25.59
C LEU A 227 -2.21 -21.54 -26.76
N THR A 228 -2.75 -21.82 -27.93
CA THR A 228 -2.73 -20.90 -29.08
C THR A 228 -3.80 -19.83 -28.89
N ILE A 229 -3.40 -18.56 -28.99
CA ILE A 229 -4.31 -17.42 -29.02
C ILE A 229 -4.79 -17.24 -30.48
#